data_668c4b0a5ffc96d9040ad0a140ec3727
#
_entry.id   668c4b0a5ffc96d9040ad0a140ec3727
#
_cell.length_a   1.000
_cell.length_b   1.000
_cell.length_c   1.000
_cell.angle_alpha   90.00
_cell.angle_beta   90.00
_cell.angle_gamma   90.00
#
_symmetry.space_group_name_H-M   'P 1'
#
loop_
_entity.id
_entity.type
_entity.pdbx_description
1 polymer ?
#
loop_
_entity_poly.entity_id
_entity_poly.type
_entity_poly.pdbx_seq_one_letter_code
_entity_poly.pdbx_strand_id
1 'polypeptide(L)'
;MPMSSTADRLKNVSISASAAMTQRARELAGRGIKVVSLSSGEPDFPTPAHAIEAAHEAALGGQTKYPPMDGTPAIKAAIARKFKRDNNLTYDASQIIVSGGGKQVIFNAMLATCNPGDEVVIPTPSWVSYADIVKFAG
;
A
#
# COMPACT_ATOMS: atom_id res chain seq x y z
N MET A 1 -22.35 -24.47 18.52
CA MET A 1 -21.57 -23.21 18.58
C MET A 1 -21.50 -22.65 17.17
N PRO A 2 -21.85 -21.40 16.92
CA PRO A 2 -21.61 -20.82 15.61
C PRO A 2 -20.10 -20.82 15.38
N MET A 3 -19.65 -21.53 14.36
CA MET A 3 -18.25 -21.51 13.94
C MET A 3 -17.93 -20.09 13.47
N SER A 4 -16.97 -19.43 14.09
CA SER A 4 -16.42 -18.20 13.55
C SER A 4 -15.86 -18.50 12.17
N SER A 5 -16.38 -17.85 11.12
CA SER A 5 -15.90 -18.03 9.75
C SER A 5 -14.58 -17.30 9.49
N THR A 6 -14.05 -16.59 10.47
CA THR A 6 -12.83 -15.79 10.36
C THR A 6 -11.68 -16.44 11.12
N ALA A 7 -10.47 -16.33 10.57
CA ALA A 7 -9.26 -16.84 11.21
C ALA A 7 -8.95 -16.08 12.52
N ASP A 8 -8.35 -16.78 13.50
CA ASP A 8 -8.03 -16.22 14.82
C ASP A 8 -7.10 -15.00 14.75
N ARG A 9 -6.21 -14.95 13.78
CA ARG A 9 -5.30 -13.80 13.56
C ARG A 9 -6.04 -12.47 13.35
N LEU A 10 -7.29 -12.50 12.87
CA LEU A 10 -8.10 -11.29 12.69
C LEU A 10 -8.66 -10.73 13.99
N LYS A 11 -8.66 -11.49 15.08
CA LYS A 11 -9.12 -11.01 16.39
C LYS A 11 -8.21 -9.92 16.97
N ASN A 12 -6.94 -9.90 16.54
CA ASN A 12 -5.92 -8.95 17.00
C ASN A 12 -5.76 -7.74 16.07
N VAL A 13 -6.52 -7.69 14.96
CA VAL A 13 -6.46 -6.60 13.98
C VAL A 13 -7.63 -5.65 14.21
N SER A 14 -7.34 -4.36 14.33
CA SER A 14 -8.34 -3.32 14.56
C SER A 14 -8.84 -2.74 13.23
N ILE A 15 -10.07 -2.23 13.23
CA ILE A 15 -10.54 -1.40 12.13
C ILE A 15 -9.66 -0.15 12.05
N SER A 16 -9.17 0.18 10.86
CA SER A 16 -8.35 1.36 10.65
C SER A 16 -9.06 2.63 11.14
N ALA A 17 -8.47 3.31 12.13
CA ALA A 17 -9.02 4.54 12.70
C ALA A 17 -9.22 5.62 11.61
N SER A 18 -8.29 5.76 10.66
CA SER A 18 -8.41 6.71 9.55
C SER A 18 -9.57 6.37 8.61
N ALA A 19 -9.82 5.08 8.34
CA ALA A 19 -10.97 4.65 7.54
C ALA A 19 -12.29 4.92 8.25
N ALA A 20 -12.39 4.63 9.55
CA ALA A 20 -13.56 4.91 10.36
C ALA A 20 -13.86 6.43 10.42
N MET A 21 -12.85 7.27 10.60
CA MET A 21 -12.99 8.72 10.60
C MET A 21 -13.42 9.25 9.23
N THR A 22 -12.87 8.74 8.15
CA THR A 22 -13.28 9.11 6.78
C THR A 22 -14.74 8.73 6.52
N GLN A 23 -15.15 7.54 6.92
CA GLN A 23 -16.55 7.11 6.81
C GLN A 23 -17.47 8.03 7.63
N ARG A 24 -17.10 8.36 8.85
CA ARG A 24 -17.88 9.29 9.69
C ARG A 24 -17.99 10.69 9.07
N ALA A 25 -16.94 11.21 8.48
CA ALA A 25 -16.96 12.49 7.76
C ALA A 25 -17.93 12.46 6.59
N ARG A 26 -17.95 11.38 5.79
CA ARG A 26 -18.89 11.18 4.70
C ARG A 26 -20.36 11.14 5.17
N GLU A 27 -20.64 10.43 6.26
CA GLU A 27 -21.99 10.35 6.84
C GLU A 27 -22.49 11.72 7.29
N LEU A 28 -21.65 12.53 7.94
CA LEU A 28 -21.98 13.88 8.37
C LEU A 28 -22.22 14.80 7.16
N ALA A 29 -21.36 14.73 6.15
CA ALA A 29 -21.53 15.49 4.91
C ALA A 29 -22.83 15.12 4.19
N GLY A 30 -23.20 13.84 4.17
CA GLY A 30 -24.48 13.36 3.62
C GLY A 30 -25.72 13.88 4.35
N ARG A 31 -25.56 14.35 5.61
CA ARG A 31 -26.60 15.04 6.40
C ARG A 31 -26.58 16.56 6.22
N GLY A 32 -25.82 17.08 5.27
CA GLY A 32 -25.68 18.51 5.03
C GLY A 32 -24.76 19.25 6.01
N ILE A 33 -24.04 18.55 6.87
CA ILE A 33 -23.12 19.15 7.82
C ILE A 33 -21.81 19.41 7.11
N LYS A 34 -21.33 20.67 7.13
CA LYS A 34 -20.02 21.02 6.57
C LYS A 34 -18.91 20.43 7.45
N VAL A 35 -18.14 19.52 6.88
CA VAL A 35 -17.03 18.84 7.57
C VAL A 35 -15.71 19.24 6.90
N VAL A 36 -14.72 19.63 7.70
CA VAL A 36 -13.32 19.71 7.29
C VAL A 36 -12.64 18.42 7.73
N SER A 37 -12.31 17.56 6.78
CA SER A 37 -11.71 16.25 7.07
C SER A 37 -10.19 16.33 7.04
N LEU A 38 -9.55 15.92 8.14
CA LEU A 38 -8.10 15.74 8.25
C LEU A 38 -7.74 14.27 8.51
N SER A 39 -8.63 13.35 8.12
CA SER A 39 -8.55 11.92 8.47
C SER A 39 -7.69 11.09 7.51
N SER A 40 -7.44 11.57 6.31
CA SER A 40 -6.60 10.87 5.32
C SER A 40 -5.64 11.86 4.65
N GLY A 41 -4.39 11.39 4.41
CA GLY A 41 -3.39 12.15 3.67
C GLY A 41 -3.45 11.76 2.19
N GLU A 42 -4.35 12.39 1.44
CA GLU A 42 -4.41 12.25 -0.01
C GLU A 42 -3.86 13.53 -0.65
N PRO A 43 -2.97 13.42 -1.67
CA PRO A 43 -2.51 14.58 -2.40
C PRO A 43 -3.68 15.34 -3.03
N ASP A 44 -3.70 16.67 -2.89
CA ASP A 44 -4.72 17.55 -3.47
C ASP A 44 -4.50 17.83 -4.96
N PHE A 45 -3.30 17.56 -5.48
CA PHE A 45 -2.99 17.64 -6.89
C PHE A 45 -3.39 16.36 -7.62
N PRO A 46 -3.95 16.46 -8.84
CA PRO A 46 -4.23 15.29 -9.67
C PRO A 46 -2.94 14.59 -10.10
N THR A 47 -3.08 13.35 -10.54
CA THR A 47 -1.98 12.62 -11.18
C THR A 47 -1.42 13.44 -12.35
N PRO A 48 -0.09 13.58 -12.51
CA PRO A 48 0.50 14.31 -13.63
C PRO A 48 -0.02 13.82 -14.99
N ALA A 49 -0.34 14.75 -15.88
CA ALA A 49 -0.96 14.44 -17.18
C ALA A 49 -0.16 13.41 -17.99
N HIS A 50 1.17 13.55 -18.03
CA HIS A 50 2.02 12.59 -18.75
C HIS A 50 1.94 11.16 -18.21
N ALA A 51 1.66 10.97 -16.93
CA ALA A 51 1.48 9.64 -16.34
C ALA A 51 0.11 9.05 -16.73
N ILE A 52 -0.94 9.88 -16.78
CA ILE A 52 -2.27 9.48 -17.24
C ILE A 52 -2.22 9.09 -18.72
N GLU A 53 -1.60 9.90 -19.54
CA GLU A 53 -1.43 9.67 -20.97
C GLU A 53 -0.67 8.37 -21.24
N ALA A 54 0.48 8.17 -20.59
CA ALA A 54 1.26 6.94 -20.73
C ALA A 54 0.48 5.69 -20.30
N ALA A 55 -0.32 5.76 -19.26
CA ALA A 55 -1.17 4.63 -18.84
C ALA A 55 -2.27 4.34 -19.87
N HIS A 56 -2.87 5.37 -20.45
CA HIS A 56 -3.88 5.25 -21.49
C HIS A 56 -3.30 4.63 -22.77
N GLU A 57 -2.17 5.12 -23.22
CA GLU A 57 -1.45 4.59 -24.40
C GLU A 57 -1.03 3.13 -24.19
N ALA A 58 -0.53 2.78 -23.02
CA ALA A 58 -0.17 1.41 -22.69
C ALA A 58 -1.39 0.47 -22.77
N ALA A 59 -2.54 0.92 -22.27
CA ALA A 59 -3.79 0.16 -22.34
C ALA A 59 -4.27 0.00 -23.79
N LEU A 60 -4.26 1.06 -24.60
CA LEU A 60 -4.60 1.02 -26.03
C LEU A 60 -3.61 0.13 -26.80
N GLY A 61 -2.34 0.14 -26.44
CA GLY A 61 -1.31 -0.74 -26.98
C GLY A 61 -1.39 -2.20 -26.56
N GLY A 62 -2.44 -2.59 -25.82
CA GLY A 62 -2.70 -3.98 -25.43
C GLY A 62 -1.91 -4.46 -24.20
N GLN A 63 -1.27 -3.57 -23.43
CA GLN A 63 -0.59 -3.94 -22.19
C GLN A 63 -1.59 -4.21 -21.04
N THR A 64 -2.56 -5.08 -21.31
CA THR A 64 -3.66 -5.44 -20.41
C THR A 64 -3.64 -6.93 -20.06
N LYS A 65 -2.53 -7.61 -20.34
CA LYS A 65 -2.32 -9.03 -20.03
C LYS A 65 -1.49 -9.17 -18.75
N TYR A 66 -1.39 -10.40 -18.23
CA TYR A 66 -0.56 -10.70 -17.07
C TYR A 66 0.90 -10.30 -17.31
N PRO A 67 1.46 -9.41 -16.51
CA PRO A 67 2.89 -9.11 -16.54
C PRO A 67 3.67 -10.20 -15.80
N PRO A 68 5.02 -10.20 -15.87
CA PRO A 68 5.85 -10.96 -14.94
C PRO A 68 5.47 -10.64 -13.48
N MET A 69 5.50 -11.66 -12.60
CA MET A 69 5.05 -11.55 -11.21
C MET A 69 5.79 -10.48 -10.39
N ASP A 70 7.03 -10.20 -10.74
CA ASP A 70 7.92 -9.23 -10.09
C ASP A 70 7.98 -7.86 -10.80
N GLY A 71 7.16 -7.68 -11.84
CA GLY A 71 7.10 -6.47 -12.66
C GLY A 71 7.79 -6.60 -14.01
N THR A 72 7.41 -5.72 -14.95
CA THR A 72 8.00 -5.72 -16.29
C THR A 72 9.48 -5.28 -16.27
N PRO A 73 10.33 -5.75 -17.19
CA PRO A 73 11.71 -5.28 -17.28
C PRO A 73 11.83 -3.76 -17.40
N ALA A 74 10.91 -3.13 -18.09
CA ALA A 74 10.90 -1.67 -18.30
C ALA A 74 10.72 -0.90 -17.00
N ILE A 75 9.75 -1.30 -16.15
CA ILE A 75 9.51 -0.62 -14.87
C ILE A 75 10.66 -0.89 -13.88
N LYS A 76 11.19 -2.11 -13.84
CA LYS A 76 12.33 -2.45 -12.96
C LYS A 76 13.57 -1.64 -13.33
N ALA A 77 13.86 -1.48 -14.62
CA ALA A 77 14.94 -0.62 -15.09
C ALA A 77 14.70 0.87 -14.74
N ALA A 78 13.45 1.35 -14.84
CA ALA A 78 13.10 2.72 -14.45
C ALA A 78 13.30 2.96 -12.93
N ILE A 79 12.91 1.98 -12.11
CA ILE A 79 13.11 2.02 -10.64
C ILE A 79 14.60 2.03 -10.30
N ALA A 80 15.42 1.17 -10.93
CA ALA A 80 16.86 1.16 -10.70
C ALA A 80 17.52 2.51 -11.04
N ARG A 81 17.13 3.11 -12.18
CA ARG A 81 17.58 4.46 -12.54
C ARG A 81 17.15 5.53 -11.54
N LYS A 82 15.90 5.47 -11.07
CA LYS A 82 15.38 6.39 -10.04
C LYS A 82 16.16 6.27 -8.74
N PHE A 83 16.40 5.06 -8.24
CA PHE A 83 17.19 4.84 -7.04
C PHE A 83 18.62 5.37 -7.18
N LYS A 84 19.26 5.18 -8.32
CA LYS A 84 20.59 5.72 -8.56
C LYS A 84 20.59 7.24 -8.59
N ARG A 85 19.64 7.85 -9.32
CA ARG A 85 19.56 9.30 -9.50
C ARG A 85 19.22 10.03 -8.19
N ASP A 86 18.21 9.56 -7.47
CA ASP A 86 17.59 10.32 -6.37
C ASP A 86 18.12 9.90 -4.99
N ASN A 87 18.57 8.67 -4.84
CA ASN A 87 18.94 8.08 -3.57
C ASN A 87 20.41 7.64 -3.50
N ASN A 88 21.15 7.70 -4.61
CA ASN A 88 22.51 7.17 -4.78
C ASN A 88 22.62 5.68 -4.41
N LEU A 89 21.55 4.90 -4.64
CA LEU A 89 21.50 3.46 -4.41
C LEU A 89 21.58 2.75 -5.76
N THR A 90 22.35 1.65 -5.80
CA THR A 90 22.50 0.82 -6.99
C THR A 90 21.92 -0.56 -6.71
N TYR A 91 20.92 -0.95 -7.49
CA TYR A 91 20.27 -2.25 -7.44
C TYR A 91 20.17 -2.84 -8.84
N ASP A 92 20.37 -4.14 -8.95
CA ASP A 92 20.07 -4.91 -10.14
C ASP A 92 18.57 -5.17 -10.27
N ALA A 93 18.11 -5.38 -11.50
CA ALA A 93 16.69 -5.67 -11.75
C ALA A 93 16.18 -6.92 -11.01
N SER A 94 17.05 -7.89 -10.74
CA SER A 94 16.75 -9.10 -9.96
C SER A 94 16.46 -8.82 -8.48
N GLN A 95 16.86 -7.67 -7.97
CA GLN A 95 16.64 -7.22 -6.58
C GLN A 95 15.38 -6.33 -6.44
N ILE A 96 14.60 -6.18 -7.50
CA ILE A 96 13.44 -5.30 -7.54
C ILE A 96 12.17 -6.12 -7.80
N ILE A 97 11.19 -5.95 -6.92
CA ILE A 97 9.83 -6.49 -7.07
C ILE A 97 8.84 -5.31 -7.06
N VAL A 98 7.93 -5.31 -8.00
CA VAL A 98 6.84 -4.32 -8.08
C VAL A 98 5.56 -4.94 -7.55
N SER A 99 4.89 -4.25 -6.66
CA SER A 99 3.67 -4.72 -6.01
C SER A 99 2.57 -3.65 -6.04
N GLY A 100 1.38 -3.97 -5.56
CA GLY A 100 0.17 -3.14 -5.56
C GLY A 100 0.19 -1.98 -4.56
N GLY A 101 1.33 -1.30 -4.41
CA GLY A 101 1.50 -0.15 -3.52
C GLY A 101 2.31 -0.48 -2.25
N GLY A 102 2.83 0.57 -1.60
CA GLY A 102 3.77 0.44 -0.47
C GLY A 102 3.21 -0.35 0.72
N LYS A 103 1.93 -0.24 1.02
CA LYS A 103 1.29 -1.02 2.09
C LYS A 103 1.34 -2.52 1.80
N GLN A 104 1.05 -2.92 0.56
CA GLN A 104 1.13 -4.31 0.13
C GLN A 104 2.56 -4.85 0.19
N VAL A 105 3.55 -4.02 -0.17
CA VAL A 105 4.98 -4.37 -0.06
C VAL A 105 5.34 -4.68 1.39
N ILE A 106 4.98 -3.82 2.33
CA ILE A 106 5.27 -4.01 3.77
C ILE A 106 4.55 -5.25 4.31
N PHE A 107 3.27 -5.42 3.95
CA PHE A 107 2.50 -6.60 4.34
C PHE A 107 3.16 -7.90 3.87
N ASN A 108 3.52 -7.97 2.60
CA ASN A 108 4.19 -9.15 2.04
C ASN A 108 5.57 -9.39 2.67
N ALA A 109 6.32 -8.32 2.94
CA ALA A 109 7.62 -8.43 3.61
C ALA A 109 7.49 -9.02 5.01
N MET A 110 6.55 -8.53 5.83
CA MET A 110 6.32 -9.08 7.17
C MET A 110 5.92 -10.55 7.12
N LEU A 111 4.98 -10.93 6.24
CA LEU A 111 4.60 -12.34 6.08
C LEU A 111 5.72 -13.25 5.58
N ALA A 112 6.67 -12.70 4.82
CA ALA A 112 7.78 -13.48 4.27
C ALA A 112 8.97 -13.62 5.23
N THR A 113 9.09 -12.73 6.23
CA THR A 113 10.29 -12.63 7.06
C THR A 113 10.03 -12.85 8.56
N CYS A 114 8.78 -12.70 9.02
CA CYS A 114 8.44 -12.84 10.44
C CYS A 114 7.69 -14.15 10.71
N ASN A 115 8.05 -14.80 11.80
CA ASN A 115 7.33 -15.96 12.36
C ASN A 115 6.52 -15.52 13.59
N PRO A 116 5.54 -16.33 14.04
CA PRO A 116 4.86 -16.08 15.30
C PRO A 116 5.84 -15.94 16.47
N GLY A 117 5.74 -14.83 17.20
CA GLY A 117 6.60 -14.50 18.33
C GLY A 117 7.85 -13.69 17.97
N ASP A 118 8.12 -13.40 16.71
CA ASP A 118 9.20 -12.47 16.34
C ASP A 118 8.86 -11.03 16.73
N GLU A 119 9.87 -10.27 17.13
CA GLU A 119 9.73 -8.88 17.55
C GLU A 119 10.05 -7.92 16.39
N VAL A 120 9.16 -6.94 16.17
CA VAL A 120 9.34 -5.88 15.16
C VAL A 120 9.36 -4.51 15.83
N VAL A 121 10.44 -3.77 15.65
CA VAL A 121 10.57 -2.40 16.17
C VAL A 121 9.92 -1.41 15.20
N ILE A 122 8.93 -0.66 15.69
CA ILE A 122 8.21 0.35 14.92
C ILE A 122 8.51 1.73 15.54
N PRO A 123 9.36 2.57 14.89
CA PRO A 123 9.59 3.92 15.36
C PRO A 123 8.31 4.76 15.31
N THR A 124 8.08 5.58 16.34
CA THR A 124 6.92 6.48 16.40
C THR A 124 7.36 7.95 16.28
N PRO A 125 6.51 8.82 15.67
CA PRO A 125 5.19 8.55 15.09
C PRO A 125 5.25 7.69 13.81
N SER A 126 4.29 6.79 13.65
CA SER A 126 4.26 5.84 12.52
C SER A 126 2.87 5.78 11.87
N TRP A 127 2.82 5.19 10.67
CA TRP A 127 1.55 4.91 10.01
C TRP A 127 0.74 3.86 10.79
N VAL A 128 -0.53 4.13 10.99
CA VAL A 128 -1.44 3.31 11.83
C VAL A 128 -1.51 1.84 11.44
N SER A 129 -1.28 1.49 10.19
CA SER A 129 -1.38 0.12 9.70
C SER A 129 -0.16 -0.75 10.05
N TYR A 130 0.98 -0.19 10.43
CA TYR A 130 2.20 -1.00 10.63
C TYR A 130 2.04 -1.99 11.78
N ALA A 131 1.51 -1.53 12.90
CA ALA A 131 1.28 -2.40 14.06
C ALA A 131 0.29 -3.54 13.74
N ASP A 132 -0.77 -3.26 12.98
CA ASP A 132 -1.74 -4.29 12.61
C ASP A 132 -1.18 -5.28 11.58
N ILE A 133 -0.33 -4.83 10.66
CA ILE A 133 0.39 -5.71 9.72
C ILE A 133 1.30 -6.68 10.49
N VAL A 134 2.05 -6.18 11.46
CA VAL A 134 2.92 -7.04 12.31
C VAL A 134 2.09 -8.05 13.10
N LYS A 135 1.03 -7.62 13.78
CA LYS A 135 0.11 -8.52 14.49
C LYS A 135 -0.53 -9.58 13.59
N PHE A 136 -0.75 -9.25 12.32
CA PHE A 136 -1.30 -10.19 11.35
C PHE A 136 -0.30 -11.26 10.94
N ALA A 137 0.98 -10.94 10.93
CA ALA A 137 2.06 -11.88 10.60
C ALA A 137 2.30 -12.92 11.68
N GLY A 138 1.90 -12.67 12.95
CA GLY A 138 2.00 -13.59 14.10
C GLY A 138 2.34 -12.87 15.38
#